data_65e7cf703964f5b4363667e7e6810757
#
_entry.id   65e7cf703964f5b4363667e7e6810757
#
_cell.length_a   1.000
_cell.length_b   1.000
_cell.length_c   1.000
_cell.angle_alpha   90.00
_cell.angle_beta   90.00
_cell.angle_gamma   90.00
#
_symmetry.space_group_name_H-M   'P 1'
#
loop_
_entity.id
_entity.type
_entity.pdbx_description
1 polymer ?
#
loop_
_entity_poly.entity_id
_entity_poly.type
_entity_poly.pdbx_seq_one_letter_code
_entity_poly.pdbx_strand_id
1 'polypeptide(L)'
;MEDLKHLEFLANNSKEIIEKQVDSYRQQHSYAGTIIGATALFIPFFLSSLDNTIQIIQFILIVPIALFIWCILLLLSIFRTKPLDQAFSVTKYKDLLTKSFKEILLYEIEANTHSYTLNAIITAKGNKRYATGIKLATIALLISILLMMANKFIIIEKKPTKVQVVGIIKMHGCMNQSALLL
;
A
#
# COMPACT_ATOMS: atom_id res chain seq x y z
N MET A 1 -5.15 47.54 22.84
CA MET A 1 -4.78 46.31 23.56
C MET A 1 -5.61 45.11 23.08
N GLU A 2 -6.87 45.29 22.79
CA GLU A 2 -7.80 44.25 22.29
C GLU A 2 -7.44 43.76 20.88
N ASP A 3 -7.08 44.65 19.96
CA ASP A 3 -6.63 44.33 18.61
C ASP A 3 -5.38 43.41 18.57
N LEU A 4 -4.47 43.58 19.54
CA LEU A 4 -3.26 42.78 19.58
C LEU A 4 -3.53 41.34 20.01
N LYS A 5 -4.41 41.16 21.01
CA LYS A 5 -4.85 39.81 21.44
C LYS A 5 -5.59 39.06 20.34
N HIS A 6 -6.37 39.79 19.54
CA HIS A 6 -7.06 39.21 18.40
C HIS A 6 -6.06 38.72 17.33
N LEU A 7 -5.02 39.53 17.05
CA LEU A 7 -3.96 39.11 16.11
C LEU A 7 -3.15 37.91 16.61
N GLU A 8 -2.81 37.88 17.91
CA GLU A 8 -2.16 36.70 18.51
C GLU A 8 -3.00 35.44 18.38
N PHE A 9 -4.30 35.53 18.63
CA PHE A 9 -5.22 34.43 18.43
C PHE A 9 -5.22 33.94 16.99
N LEU A 10 -5.28 34.85 16.01
CA LEU A 10 -5.26 34.49 14.60
C LEU A 10 -3.93 33.90 14.16
N ALA A 11 -2.80 34.43 14.63
CA ALA A 11 -1.48 33.90 14.35
C ALA A 11 -1.32 32.46 14.90
N ASN A 12 -1.69 32.24 16.14
CA ASN A 12 -1.64 30.91 16.77
C ASN A 12 -2.56 29.93 16.03
N ASN A 13 -3.78 30.33 15.67
CA ASN A 13 -4.70 29.47 14.95
C ASN A 13 -4.19 29.13 13.54
N SER A 14 -3.62 30.10 12.83
CA SER A 14 -3.02 29.86 11.51
C SER A 14 -1.85 28.90 11.56
N LYS A 15 -1.02 28.98 12.58
CA LYS A 15 0.09 28.05 12.84
C LYS A 15 -0.42 26.64 13.13
N GLU A 16 -1.40 26.51 14.01
CA GLU A 16 -2.01 25.20 14.34
C GLU A 16 -2.60 24.50 13.09
N ILE A 17 -3.23 25.27 12.21
CA ILE A 17 -3.78 24.75 10.94
C ILE A 17 -2.68 24.20 10.04
N ILE A 18 -1.54 24.91 9.90
CA ILE A 18 -0.38 24.44 9.14
C ILE A 18 0.23 23.18 9.77
N GLU A 19 0.41 23.16 11.08
CA GLU A 19 0.93 22.00 11.80
C GLU A 19 0.05 20.76 11.55
N LYS A 20 -1.27 20.90 11.69
CA LYS A 20 -2.22 19.82 11.38
C LYS A 20 -2.15 19.36 9.94
N GLN A 21 -1.94 20.28 8.98
CA GLN A 21 -1.78 19.93 7.58
C GLN A 21 -0.51 19.11 7.33
N VAL A 22 0.61 19.52 7.94
CA VAL A 22 1.89 18.82 7.84
C VAL A 22 1.81 17.44 8.49
N ASP A 23 1.20 17.32 9.66
CA ASP A 23 1.04 16.06 10.36
C ASP A 23 0.12 15.09 9.59
N SER A 24 -0.99 15.58 9.05
CA SER A 24 -1.85 14.79 8.18
C SER A 24 -1.11 14.25 6.96
N TYR A 25 -0.25 15.07 6.35
CA TYR A 25 0.58 14.67 5.23
C TYR A 25 1.60 13.59 5.62
N ARG A 26 2.29 13.75 6.77
CA ARG A 26 3.23 12.74 7.30
C ARG A 26 2.52 11.41 7.59
N GLN A 27 1.35 11.49 8.21
CA GLN A 27 0.53 10.31 8.51
C GLN A 27 0.12 9.58 7.22
N GLN A 28 -0.27 10.32 6.18
CA GLN A 28 -0.59 9.74 4.87
C GLN A 28 0.60 8.99 4.25
N HIS A 29 1.82 9.55 4.35
CA HIS A 29 3.03 8.86 3.90
C HIS A 29 3.29 7.59 4.69
N SER A 30 3.16 7.62 6.01
CA SER A 30 3.29 6.44 6.87
C SER A 30 2.32 5.33 6.48
N TYR A 31 1.05 5.67 6.30
CA TYR A 31 0.04 4.71 5.88
C TYR A 31 0.28 4.16 4.46
N ALA A 32 0.72 5.02 3.53
CA ALA A 32 1.09 4.57 2.19
C ALA A 32 2.22 3.54 2.24
N GLY A 33 3.25 3.75 3.08
CA GLY A 33 4.33 2.79 3.30
C GLY A 33 3.83 1.46 3.84
N THR A 34 2.93 1.49 4.83
CA THR A 34 2.32 0.28 5.41
C THR A 34 1.54 -0.52 4.35
N ILE A 35 0.75 0.17 3.52
CA ILE A 35 -0.03 -0.47 2.47
C ILE A 35 0.89 -1.08 1.39
N ILE A 36 1.97 -0.38 1.01
CA ILE A 36 2.98 -0.92 0.08
C ILE A 36 3.58 -2.20 0.64
N GLY A 37 4.00 -2.19 1.91
CA GLY A 37 4.58 -3.35 2.57
C GLY A 37 3.61 -4.54 2.60
N ALA A 38 2.37 -4.32 3.04
CA ALA A 38 1.34 -5.35 3.04
C ALA A 38 1.07 -5.89 1.62
N THR A 39 0.91 -5.00 0.63
CA THR A 39 0.64 -5.38 -0.76
C THR A 39 1.81 -6.18 -1.36
N ALA A 40 3.05 -5.80 -1.04
CA ALA A 40 4.25 -6.51 -1.50
C ALA A 40 4.33 -7.94 -0.97
N LEU A 41 3.81 -8.22 0.22
CA LEU A 41 3.74 -9.57 0.78
C LEU A 41 2.70 -10.46 0.08
N PHE A 42 1.62 -9.89 -0.43
CA PHE A 42 0.60 -10.66 -1.14
C PHE A 42 1.08 -11.15 -2.52
N ILE A 43 1.95 -10.41 -3.21
CA ILE A 43 2.42 -10.79 -4.56
C ILE A 43 3.12 -12.16 -4.54
N PRO A 44 4.17 -12.43 -3.73
CA PRO A 44 4.81 -13.75 -3.70
C PRO A 44 3.87 -14.85 -3.20
N PHE A 45 2.94 -14.53 -2.28
CA PHE A 45 1.92 -15.48 -1.84
C PHE A 45 1.02 -15.94 -2.99
N PHE A 46 0.56 -15.03 -3.85
CA PHE A 46 -0.23 -15.40 -5.02
C PHE A 46 0.60 -16.07 -6.10
N LEU A 47 1.86 -15.69 -6.29
CA LEU A 47 2.76 -16.36 -7.23
C LEU A 47 3.00 -17.82 -6.84
N SER A 48 3.22 -18.08 -5.55
CA SER A 48 3.40 -19.47 -5.06
C SER A 48 2.14 -20.32 -5.20
N SER A 49 0.98 -19.71 -5.23
CA SER A 49 -0.30 -20.39 -5.42
C SER A 49 -0.54 -20.80 -6.89
N LEU A 50 0.20 -20.23 -7.84
CA LEU A 50 0.04 -20.54 -9.27
C LEU A 50 0.39 -21.99 -9.62
N ASP A 51 1.39 -22.58 -8.97
CA ASP A 51 1.89 -23.93 -9.29
C ASP A 51 0.84 -25.03 -9.07
N ASN A 52 -0.14 -24.77 -8.19
CA ASN A 52 -1.19 -25.74 -7.83
C ASN A 52 -2.58 -25.37 -8.37
N THR A 53 -2.65 -24.44 -9.33
CA THR A 53 -3.93 -23.98 -9.88
C THR A 53 -4.19 -24.50 -11.28
N ILE A 54 -5.47 -24.54 -11.65
CA ILE A 54 -5.91 -24.88 -13.01
C ILE A 54 -5.46 -23.76 -13.97
N GLN A 55 -5.02 -24.11 -15.18
CA GLN A 55 -4.48 -23.16 -16.18
C GLN A 55 -5.35 -21.91 -16.38
N ILE A 56 -6.67 -22.08 -16.44
CA ILE A 56 -7.60 -20.95 -16.61
C ILE A 56 -7.48 -19.96 -15.42
N ILE A 57 -7.42 -20.47 -14.19
CA ILE A 57 -7.29 -19.64 -13.00
C ILE A 57 -5.92 -18.98 -12.94
N GLN A 58 -4.84 -19.64 -13.42
CA GLN A 58 -3.52 -19.05 -13.52
C GLN A 58 -3.54 -17.77 -14.37
N PHE A 59 -4.19 -17.80 -15.54
CA PHE A 59 -4.31 -16.62 -16.40
C PHE A 59 -5.11 -15.50 -15.73
N ILE A 60 -6.18 -15.84 -15.00
CA ILE A 60 -7.01 -14.84 -14.32
C ILE A 60 -6.27 -14.23 -13.12
N LEU A 61 -5.42 -14.99 -12.42
CA LEU A 61 -4.60 -14.49 -11.30
C LEU A 61 -3.57 -13.43 -11.70
N ILE A 62 -3.21 -13.32 -12.97
CA ILE A 62 -2.36 -12.23 -13.46
C ILE A 62 -3.02 -10.87 -13.23
N VAL A 63 -4.36 -10.77 -13.32
CA VAL A 63 -5.10 -9.52 -13.16
C VAL A 63 -4.91 -8.90 -11.76
N PRO A 64 -5.19 -9.60 -10.64
CA PRO A 64 -4.97 -9.01 -9.33
C PRO A 64 -3.49 -8.72 -9.04
N ILE A 65 -2.55 -9.52 -9.55
CA ILE A 65 -1.11 -9.24 -9.42
C ILE A 65 -0.77 -7.91 -10.12
N ALA A 66 -1.26 -7.69 -11.33
CA ALA A 66 -1.06 -6.43 -12.05
C ALA A 66 -1.68 -5.24 -11.30
N LEU A 67 -2.87 -5.42 -10.70
CA LEU A 67 -3.50 -4.39 -9.87
C LEU A 67 -2.68 -4.07 -8.61
N PHE A 68 -2.09 -5.06 -7.94
CA PHE A 68 -1.19 -4.85 -6.80
C PHE A 68 0.07 -4.08 -7.21
N ILE A 69 0.70 -4.44 -8.33
CA ILE A 69 1.86 -3.71 -8.86
C ILE A 69 1.48 -2.26 -9.16
N TRP A 70 0.34 -2.04 -9.81
CA TRP A 70 -0.16 -0.69 -10.12
C TRP A 70 -0.43 0.12 -8.86
N CYS A 71 -1.03 -0.50 -7.83
CA CYS A 71 -1.23 0.10 -6.51
C CYS A 71 0.11 0.56 -5.90
N ILE A 72 1.12 -0.31 -5.89
CA ILE A 72 2.45 0.02 -5.36
C ILE A 72 3.04 1.20 -6.10
N LEU A 73 3.01 1.23 -7.44
CA LEU A 73 3.54 2.33 -8.24
C LEU A 73 2.83 3.66 -7.97
N LEU A 74 1.50 3.63 -7.80
CA LEU A 74 0.73 4.82 -7.42
C LEU A 74 1.11 5.33 -6.04
N LEU A 75 1.20 4.45 -5.05
CA LEU A 75 1.57 4.82 -3.69
C LEU A 75 3.03 5.30 -3.60
N LEU A 76 3.97 4.66 -4.30
CA LEU A 76 5.35 5.14 -4.41
C LEU A 76 5.44 6.54 -5.02
N SER A 77 4.52 6.89 -5.94
CA SER A 77 4.49 8.23 -6.52
C SER A 77 4.16 9.34 -5.51
N ILE A 78 3.59 8.99 -4.34
CA ILE A 78 3.31 9.94 -3.25
C ILE A 78 4.63 10.37 -2.59
N PHE A 79 5.59 9.46 -2.41
CA PHE A 79 6.88 9.77 -1.82
C PHE A 79 7.76 10.68 -2.69
N ARG A 80 7.43 10.83 -3.97
CA ARG A 80 8.10 11.76 -4.89
C ARG A 80 7.54 13.18 -4.85
N THR A 81 6.53 13.44 -4.00
CA THR A 81 5.96 14.78 -3.86
C THR A 81 6.95 15.70 -3.15
N LYS A 82 6.86 17.01 -3.47
CA LYS A 82 7.68 18.02 -2.80
C LYS A 82 7.34 18.08 -1.31
N PRO A 83 8.32 18.39 -0.45
CA PRO A 83 8.04 18.65 0.96
C PRO A 83 7.06 19.82 1.07
N LEU A 84 6.21 19.78 2.10
CA LEU A 84 5.28 20.86 2.39
C LEU A 84 6.05 22.09 2.88
N ASP A 85 5.56 23.26 2.51
CA ASP A 85 6.05 24.53 3.02
C ASP A 85 5.63 24.70 4.50
N GLN A 86 6.60 25.05 5.35
CA GLN A 86 6.39 25.24 6.78
C GLN A 86 6.19 26.71 7.17
N ALA A 87 5.91 27.56 6.17
CA ALA A 87 5.59 28.97 6.32
C ALA A 87 6.73 29.84 6.90
N PHE A 88 7.12 29.64 8.14
CA PHE A 88 8.09 30.50 8.82
C PHE A 88 9.53 30.06 8.54
N SER A 89 10.21 30.76 7.63
CA SER A 89 11.60 30.46 7.28
C SER A 89 12.58 31.16 8.23
N VAL A 90 13.57 30.41 8.71
CA VAL A 90 14.66 30.94 9.56
C VAL A 90 15.41 32.09 8.89
N THR A 91 15.46 32.14 7.56
CA THR A 91 16.09 33.22 6.80
C THR A 91 15.42 34.58 7.00
N LYS A 92 14.13 34.62 7.39
CA LYS A 92 13.35 35.81 7.63
C LYS A 92 13.52 36.40 9.03
N TYR A 93 14.09 35.65 9.98
CA TYR A 93 14.23 36.15 11.35
C TYR A 93 15.01 37.47 11.44
N LYS A 94 16.08 37.62 10.64
CA LYS A 94 16.86 38.87 10.65
C LYS A 94 16.05 40.07 10.25
N ASP A 95 15.18 39.93 9.26
CA ASP A 95 14.31 40.99 8.77
C ASP A 95 13.23 41.37 9.79
N LEU A 96 12.79 40.39 10.60
CA LEU A 96 11.74 40.57 11.59
C LEU A 96 12.24 41.19 12.91
N LEU A 97 13.54 41.10 13.21
CA LEU A 97 14.10 41.68 14.43
C LEU A 97 13.89 43.19 14.57
N THR A 98 13.76 43.92 13.47
CA THR A 98 13.54 45.37 13.46
C THR A 98 12.07 45.76 13.37
N LYS A 99 11.17 44.78 13.29
CA LYS A 99 9.73 45.00 13.12
C LYS A 99 8.98 45.09 14.45
N SER A 100 7.90 45.79 14.48
CA SER A 100 6.98 45.83 15.63
C SER A 100 6.31 44.46 15.81
N PHE A 101 5.90 44.14 17.03
CA PHE A 101 5.21 42.88 17.33
C PHE A 101 3.96 42.68 16.50
N LYS A 102 3.21 43.76 16.24
CA LYS A 102 2.03 43.71 15.34
C LYS A 102 2.41 43.31 13.92
N GLU A 103 3.50 43.84 13.38
CA GLU A 103 3.96 43.50 12.02
C GLU A 103 4.41 42.07 11.92
N ILE A 104 5.05 41.53 13.00
CA ILE A 104 5.46 40.12 13.07
C ILE A 104 4.25 39.21 13.03
N LEU A 105 3.21 39.48 13.82
CA LEU A 105 1.98 38.68 13.82
C LEU A 105 1.26 38.71 12.46
N LEU A 106 1.17 39.87 11.82
CA LEU A 106 0.59 39.97 10.48
C LEU A 106 1.38 39.18 9.44
N TYR A 107 2.70 39.26 9.49
CA TYR A 107 3.57 38.46 8.63
C TYR A 107 3.37 36.95 8.84
N GLU A 108 3.28 36.53 10.11
CA GLU A 108 3.06 35.11 10.44
C GLU A 108 1.72 34.61 9.87
N ILE A 109 0.64 35.37 10.03
CA ILE A 109 -0.68 35.02 9.49
C ILE A 109 -0.61 34.91 7.97
N GLU A 110 0.01 35.88 7.30
CA GLU A 110 0.14 35.92 5.84
C GLU A 110 0.99 34.72 5.32
N ALA A 111 2.15 34.48 5.94
CA ALA A 111 3.03 33.37 5.59
C ALA A 111 2.33 32.03 5.76
N ASN A 112 1.64 31.83 6.89
CA ASN A 112 0.89 30.61 7.16
C ASN A 112 -0.25 30.40 6.15
N THR A 113 -1.01 31.45 5.82
CA THR A 113 -2.11 31.39 4.84
C THR A 113 -1.59 31.07 3.45
N HIS A 114 -0.47 31.68 3.04
CA HIS A 114 0.18 31.41 1.76
C HIS A 114 0.64 29.96 1.66
N SER A 115 1.36 29.47 2.68
CA SER A 115 1.85 28.09 2.75
C SER A 115 0.70 27.07 2.79
N TYR A 116 -0.36 27.36 3.53
CA TYR A 116 -1.55 26.52 3.53
C TYR A 116 -2.13 26.33 2.12
N THR A 117 -2.24 27.43 1.36
CA THR A 117 -2.77 27.40 -0.01
C THR A 117 -1.89 26.59 -0.95
N LEU A 118 -0.56 26.77 -0.88
CA LEU A 118 0.40 25.99 -1.67
C LEU A 118 0.35 24.50 -1.32
N ASN A 119 0.34 24.20 -0.03
CA ASN A 119 0.28 22.84 0.49
C ASN A 119 -1.03 22.14 0.12
N ALA A 120 -2.17 22.87 0.07
CA ALA A 120 -3.46 22.32 -0.31
C ALA A 120 -3.43 21.71 -1.73
N ILE A 121 -2.71 22.32 -2.66
CA ILE A 121 -2.56 21.80 -4.04
C ILE A 121 -1.75 20.50 -4.04
N ILE A 122 -0.66 20.45 -3.24
CA ILE A 122 0.21 19.26 -3.13
C ILE A 122 -0.54 18.11 -2.48
N THR A 123 -1.23 18.39 -1.36
CA THR A 123 -1.96 17.39 -0.58
C THR A 123 -3.17 16.84 -1.34
N ALA A 124 -3.93 17.69 -2.05
CA ALA A 124 -5.06 17.23 -2.86
C ALA A 124 -4.66 16.19 -3.91
N LYS A 125 -3.53 16.40 -4.59
CA LYS A 125 -2.98 15.44 -5.57
C LYS A 125 -2.53 14.15 -4.89
N GLY A 126 -1.86 14.25 -3.74
CA GLY A 126 -1.45 13.12 -2.91
C GLY A 126 -2.65 12.29 -2.45
N ASN A 127 -3.69 12.96 -1.90
CA ASN A 127 -4.92 12.33 -1.41
C ASN A 127 -5.64 11.54 -2.51
N LYS A 128 -5.73 12.11 -3.73
CA LYS A 128 -6.35 11.40 -4.86
C LYS A 128 -5.59 10.12 -5.22
N ARG A 129 -4.26 10.17 -5.27
CA ARG A 129 -3.42 8.99 -5.55
C ARG A 129 -3.54 7.95 -4.45
N TYR A 130 -3.51 8.38 -3.20
CA TYR A 130 -3.66 7.52 -2.03
C TYR A 130 -5.00 6.79 -2.04
N ALA A 131 -6.10 7.52 -2.21
CA ALA A 131 -7.44 6.94 -2.29
C ALA A 131 -7.59 5.94 -3.45
N THR A 132 -7.00 6.26 -4.62
CA THR A 132 -7.00 5.34 -5.77
C THR A 132 -6.16 4.09 -5.48
N GLY A 133 -4.98 4.24 -4.87
CA GLY A 133 -4.14 3.12 -4.46
C GLY A 133 -4.85 2.16 -3.51
N ILE A 134 -5.51 2.67 -2.46
CA ILE A 134 -6.30 1.85 -1.53
C ILE A 134 -7.41 1.10 -2.27
N LYS A 135 -8.18 1.79 -3.12
CA LYS A 135 -9.25 1.14 -3.90
C LYS A 135 -8.72 -0.01 -4.74
N LEU A 136 -7.60 0.18 -5.43
CA LEU A 136 -6.97 -0.86 -6.24
C LEU A 136 -6.51 -2.05 -5.39
N ALA A 137 -5.86 -1.79 -4.25
CA ALA A 137 -5.44 -2.84 -3.33
C ALA A 137 -6.63 -3.66 -2.82
N THR A 138 -7.72 -2.98 -2.43
CA THR A 138 -8.94 -3.65 -1.94
C THR A 138 -9.58 -4.50 -3.02
N ILE A 139 -9.72 -3.98 -4.24
CA ILE A 139 -10.29 -4.73 -5.37
C ILE A 139 -9.41 -5.94 -5.72
N ALA A 140 -8.08 -5.76 -5.79
CA ALA A 140 -7.14 -6.84 -6.05
C ALA A 140 -7.23 -7.94 -5.00
N LEU A 141 -7.32 -7.57 -3.72
CA LEU A 141 -7.46 -8.51 -2.61
C LEU A 141 -8.77 -9.31 -2.70
N LEU A 142 -9.89 -8.65 -2.93
CA LEU A 142 -11.19 -9.31 -3.08
C LEU A 142 -11.21 -10.29 -4.26
N ILE A 143 -10.70 -9.88 -5.42
CA ILE A 143 -10.60 -10.76 -6.60
C ILE A 143 -9.71 -11.97 -6.27
N SER A 144 -8.56 -11.76 -5.61
CA SER A 144 -7.64 -12.83 -5.25
C SER A 144 -8.28 -13.86 -4.32
N ILE A 145 -9.00 -13.40 -3.29
CA ILE A 145 -9.70 -14.29 -2.34
C ILE A 145 -10.76 -15.10 -3.08
N LEU A 146 -11.57 -14.47 -3.93
CA LEU A 146 -12.61 -15.17 -4.70
C LEU A 146 -12.01 -16.23 -5.64
N LEU A 147 -10.90 -15.92 -6.31
CA LEU A 147 -10.22 -16.87 -7.19
C LEU A 147 -9.63 -18.04 -6.42
N MET A 148 -9.04 -17.80 -5.24
CA MET A 148 -8.52 -18.88 -4.39
C MET A 148 -9.64 -19.78 -3.87
N MET A 149 -10.78 -19.21 -3.49
CA MET A 149 -11.95 -19.98 -3.09
C MET A 149 -12.45 -20.83 -4.27
N ALA A 150 -12.64 -20.23 -5.45
CA ALA A 150 -13.07 -20.94 -6.65
C ALA A 150 -12.10 -22.09 -7.00
N ASN A 151 -10.79 -21.88 -6.92
CA ASN A 151 -9.79 -22.91 -7.17
C ASN A 151 -9.95 -24.12 -6.21
N LYS A 152 -10.18 -23.86 -4.92
CA LYS A 152 -10.42 -24.94 -3.95
C LYS A 152 -11.66 -25.78 -4.28
N PHE A 153 -12.77 -25.13 -4.65
CA PHE A 153 -13.99 -25.85 -5.01
C PHE A 153 -13.82 -26.71 -6.26
N ILE A 154 -13.09 -26.24 -7.27
CA ILE A 154 -12.86 -26.97 -8.51
C ILE A 154 -11.88 -28.15 -8.34
N ILE A 155 -10.87 -28.01 -7.44
CA ILE A 155 -9.90 -29.11 -7.16
C ILE A 155 -10.57 -30.27 -6.42
N ILE A 156 -11.57 -30.03 -5.57
CA ILE A 156 -12.30 -31.09 -4.84
C ILE A 156 -13.01 -32.03 -5.80
N GLU A 157 -13.41 -31.60 -7.01
CA GLU A 157 -14.02 -32.47 -8.04
C GLU A 157 -13.05 -33.34 -8.83
N LYS A 158 -11.73 -33.15 -8.73
CA LYS A 158 -10.77 -34.09 -9.35
C LYS A 158 -10.77 -35.40 -8.58
N LYS A 159 -11.52 -36.40 -9.09
CA LYS A 159 -11.53 -37.79 -8.61
C LYS A 159 -10.09 -38.27 -8.32
N PRO A 160 -9.91 -39.06 -7.24
CA PRO A 160 -8.61 -39.62 -6.92
C PRO A 160 -8.08 -40.38 -8.12
N THR A 161 -6.91 -40.02 -8.59
CA THR A 161 -6.17 -40.76 -9.63
C THR A 161 -6.06 -42.18 -9.16
N LYS A 162 -6.66 -43.12 -9.90
CA LYS A 162 -6.50 -44.54 -9.64
C LYS A 162 -5.00 -44.82 -9.61
N VAL A 163 -4.43 -45.02 -8.44
CA VAL A 163 -3.07 -45.51 -8.28
C VAL A 163 -3.10 -46.92 -8.88
N GLN A 164 -2.63 -47.10 -10.12
CA GLN A 164 -2.37 -48.41 -10.67
C GLN A 164 -1.24 -48.98 -9.84
N VAL A 165 -1.58 -49.86 -8.90
CA VAL A 165 -0.65 -50.76 -8.25
C VAL A 165 -0.25 -51.84 -9.29
N VAL A 166 0.58 -51.45 -10.24
CA VAL A 166 1.26 -52.40 -11.15
C VAL A 166 2.60 -52.71 -10.53
N GLY A 167 2.70 -53.81 -9.81
CA GLY A 167 4.02 -54.25 -9.41
C GLY A 167 4.21 -55.22 -8.26
N ILE A 168 3.21 -55.99 -7.83
CA ILE A 168 3.45 -57.03 -6.80
C ILE A 168 2.87 -58.40 -7.19
N ILE A 169 2.91 -58.82 -8.45
CA ILE A 169 2.57 -60.20 -8.84
C ILE A 169 3.64 -60.80 -9.73
N LYS A 170 4.92 -60.58 -9.45
CA LYS A 170 5.98 -61.26 -10.22
C LYS A 170 7.09 -61.84 -9.39
N MET A 171 6.86 -62.14 -8.11
CA MET A 171 7.85 -62.80 -7.26
C MET A 171 7.39 -64.08 -6.58
N HIS A 172 6.29 -64.71 -6.99
CA HIS A 172 5.89 -66.01 -6.42
C HIS A 172 5.89 -67.14 -7.44
N GLY A 173 6.53 -66.97 -8.61
CA GLY A 173 6.55 -68.00 -9.67
C GLY A 173 7.91 -68.68 -9.92
N CYS A 174 8.94 -68.44 -9.10
CA CYS A 174 10.29 -68.99 -9.34
C CYS A 174 10.88 -69.78 -8.15
N MET A 175 10.08 -70.41 -7.35
CA MET A 175 10.57 -71.28 -6.30
C MET A 175 9.79 -72.59 -6.25
N ASN A 176 9.84 -73.41 -7.31
CA ASN A 176 9.42 -74.78 -7.22
C ASN A 176 9.83 -75.58 -8.49
N GLN A 177 11.12 -75.58 -8.84
CA GLN A 177 11.67 -76.59 -9.75
C GLN A 177 13.17 -76.83 -9.49
N SER A 178 13.52 -77.41 -8.36
CA SER A 178 14.84 -78.01 -8.13
C SER A 178 14.80 -78.94 -6.92
N ALA A 179 13.92 -79.93 -6.94
CA ALA A 179 14.02 -81.08 -5.99
C ALA A 179 13.36 -82.32 -6.62
N LEU A 180 14.00 -82.88 -7.68
CA LEU A 180 13.76 -84.20 -8.13
C LEU A 180 14.89 -84.55 -9.10
N LEU A 181 16.01 -85.06 -8.56
CA LEU A 181 16.95 -86.02 -9.15
C LEU A 181 18.14 -86.24 -8.19
N LEU A 182 18.06 -87.35 -7.53
CA LEU A 182 19.02 -88.19 -6.83
C LEU A 182 18.63 -88.53 -5.42
#